data_2f3ba91aebfc5d6dd03b8ae963bf9a4f
#
_entry.id   2f3ba91aebfc5d6dd03b8ae963bf9a4f
#
_cell.length_a   1.000
_cell.length_b   1.000
_cell.length_c   1.000
_cell.angle_alpha   90.00
_cell.angle_beta   90.00
_cell.angle_gamma   90.00
#
_symmetry.space_group_name_H-M   'P 1'
#
loop_
_entity.id
_entity.type
_entity.pdbx_description
1 polymer ?
#
loop_
_entity_poly.entity_id
_entity_poly.type
_entity_poly.pdbx_seq_one_letter_code
_entity_poly.pdbx_strand_id
1 'polypeptide(L)'
;MATKPSSSKSPSPRQKNSPAKNNTRKTGVKTQPNKLSENLKAAKALQRDEAKKNRPEHVVNLINDTLWLLGLVVTAYIGISLASFDMTDPAWSHSVMPVEEVRNFGGLFGAYLSDVGYYLFGLSFWWWIAASCVFLYKNFRPLQKQENHKPYNHRIAGIALLLLLFCSPILEFFLLNNTLGDRLPVGAGGLVGAVAGTGLSWLLGKSGSLLIIAVILLLAVSLLAQVSWLEVMAKTGRNTENML
;
A
#
# COMPACT_ATOMS: atom_id res chain seq x y z
N MET A 1 -13.85 -3.13 -90.31
CA MET A 1 -13.70 -1.85 -91.01
C MET A 1 -12.90 -1.00 -90.09
N ALA A 2 -11.58 -0.92 -90.30
CA ALA A 2 -10.87 0.11 -91.05
C ALA A 2 -11.15 1.49 -90.38
N THR A 3 -10.21 2.31 -89.92
CA THR A 3 -8.86 2.61 -90.39
C THR A 3 -8.13 3.52 -89.43
N LYS A 4 -6.82 3.30 -89.29
CA LYS A 4 -5.77 4.26 -88.94
C LYS A 4 -5.72 5.40 -90.01
N PRO A 5 -4.86 6.48 -89.98
CA PRO A 5 -3.70 6.83 -89.15
C PRO A 5 -3.49 8.40 -88.93
N SER A 6 -2.41 8.78 -88.35
CA SER A 6 -1.19 9.54 -88.73
C SER A 6 -0.92 10.72 -87.85
N SER A 7 0.26 10.84 -87.20
CA SER A 7 1.53 11.36 -87.65
C SER A 7 1.62 12.88 -87.55
N SER A 8 2.50 13.49 -86.71
CA SER A 8 3.79 14.00 -87.15
C SER A 8 4.41 14.98 -86.11
N LYS A 9 5.71 14.69 -85.87
CA LYS A 9 6.89 15.55 -85.87
C LYS A 9 7.07 16.67 -84.77
N SER A 10 8.20 16.43 -84.08
CA SER A 10 9.05 17.37 -83.41
C SER A 10 9.52 18.55 -84.28
N PRO A 11 10.18 19.60 -83.69
CA PRO A 11 11.56 19.49 -83.24
C PRO A 11 11.95 20.30 -82.01
N SER A 12 13.05 19.86 -81.36
CA SER A 12 13.94 20.59 -80.47
C SER A 12 14.64 21.75 -81.18
N PRO A 13 15.08 22.84 -80.52
CA PRO A 13 16.46 22.82 -80.04
C PRO A 13 16.82 23.71 -78.79
N ARG A 14 17.97 23.34 -78.28
CA ARG A 14 19.08 24.17 -77.81
C ARG A 14 19.21 24.61 -76.33
N GLN A 15 20.22 23.99 -75.76
CA GLN A 15 20.98 24.35 -74.56
C GLN A 15 21.29 25.82 -74.37
N LYS A 16 21.26 26.29 -73.11
CA LYS A 16 22.25 27.24 -72.56
C LYS A 16 22.64 26.86 -71.15
N ASN A 17 23.90 26.54 -71.00
CA ASN A 17 24.61 26.35 -69.74
C ASN A 17 24.68 27.69 -68.95
N SER A 18 24.49 27.62 -67.64
CA SER A 18 25.23 28.42 -66.66
C SER A 18 24.99 27.92 -65.23
N PRO A 19 25.84 28.25 -64.26
CA PRO A 19 26.50 27.26 -63.44
C PRO A 19 25.85 27.03 -62.06
N ALA A 20 26.26 25.86 -61.53
CA ALA A 20 25.92 25.36 -60.20
C ALA A 20 26.04 26.33 -59.07
N LYS A 21 24.99 26.51 -58.25
CA LYS A 21 25.09 26.83 -56.83
C LYS A 21 24.78 25.58 -56.04
N ASN A 22 25.87 25.06 -55.50
CA ASN A 22 25.89 23.94 -54.57
C ASN A 22 25.14 24.32 -53.26
N ASN A 23 23.92 23.90 -53.13
CA ASN A 23 23.17 24.08 -51.90
C ASN A 23 23.02 22.67 -51.25
N THR A 24 24.05 22.33 -50.49
CA THR A 24 24.04 21.15 -49.60
C THR A 24 22.98 21.31 -48.56
N ARG A 25 21.75 20.91 -48.87
CA ARG A 25 20.67 20.73 -47.91
C ARG A 25 21.00 19.48 -47.07
N LYS A 26 21.61 19.70 -45.90
CA LYS A 26 21.71 18.68 -44.86
C LYS A 26 20.28 18.25 -44.49
N THR A 27 19.78 17.25 -45.09
CA THR A 27 18.62 16.51 -44.58
C THR A 27 19.06 15.79 -43.31
N GLY A 28 18.90 16.48 -42.20
CA GLY A 28 18.99 15.87 -40.86
C GLY A 28 17.83 14.88 -40.72
N VAL A 29 18.10 13.62 -40.99
CA VAL A 29 17.27 12.51 -40.57
C VAL A 29 17.25 12.56 -39.04
N LYS A 30 16.26 13.22 -38.46
CA LYS A 30 15.92 13.08 -37.04
C LYS A 30 15.43 11.64 -36.89
N THR A 31 16.36 10.76 -36.56
CA THR A 31 16.07 9.42 -36.07
C THR A 31 15.15 9.59 -34.87
N GLN A 32 13.90 9.15 -34.99
CA GLN A 32 12.92 9.14 -33.88
C GLN A 32 13.12 7.86 -33.06
N PRO A 33 13.97 7.82 -32.04
CA PRO A 33 14.15 6.63 -31.19
C PRO A 33 12.95 6.39 -30.28
N ASN A 34 12.04 7.36 -30.18
CA ASN A 34 10.94 7.33 -29.20
C ASN A 34 9.74 6.47 -29.66
N LYS A 35 9.41 6.47 -30.95
CA LYS A 35 8.27 5.68 -31.48
C LYS A 35 8.48 4.18 -31.38
N LEU A 36 9.69 3.68 -31.57
CA LEU A 36 9.99 2.26 -31.48
C LEU A 36 9.87 1.75 -30.03
N SER A 37 10.36 2.54 -29.07
CA SER A 37 10.25 2.21 -27.65
C SER A 37 8.81 2.29 -27.12
N GLU A 38 8.01 3.24 -27.63
CA GLU A 38 6.58 3.32 -27.34
C GLU A 38 5.79 2.15 -27.94
N ASN A 39 6.07 1.79 -29.18
CA ASN A 39 5.44 0.65 -29.82
C ASN A 39 5.81 -0.67 -29.13
N LEU A 40 7.06 -0.83 -28.67
CA LEU A 40 7.48 -1.98 -27.87
C LEU A 40 6.80 -2.04 -26.51
N LYS A 41 6.63 -0.89 -25.86
CA LYS A 41 5.87 -0.81 -24.60
C LYS A 41 4.38 -1.13 -24.80
N ALA A 42 3.78 -0.59 -25.85
CA ALA A 42 2.40 -0.88 -26.23
C ALA A 42 2.20 -2.35 -26.58
N ALA A 43 3.09 -2.96 -27.38
CA ALA A 43 3.05 -4.39 -27.71
C ALA A 43 3.20 -5.27 -26.46
N LYS A 44 4.12 -4.93 -25.54
CA LYS A 44 4.25 -5.64 -24.26
C LYS A 44 3.04 -5.46 -23.34
N ALA A 45 2.39 -4.30 -23.37
CA ALA A 45 1.15 -4.06 -22.62
C ALA A 45 0.01 -4.92 -23.18
N LEU A 46 -0.16 -4.95 -24.52
CA LEU A 46 -1.16 -5.79 -25.18
C LEU A 46 -0.93 -7.29 -24.91
N GLN A 47 0.30 -7.77 -24.98
CA GLN A 47 0.63 -9.16 -24.63
C GLN A 47 0.34 -9.49 -23.16
N ARG A 48 0.55 -8.54 -22.24
CA ARG A 48 0.20 -8.71 -20.83
C ARG A 48 -1.32 -8.76 -20.61
N ASP A 49 -2.05 -7.96 -21.34
CA ASP A 49 -3.51 -7.92 -21.26
C ASP A 49 -4.16 -9.16 -21.90
N GLU A 50 -3.61 -9.66 -23.02
CA GLU A 50 -4.01 -10.93 -23.62
C GLU A 50 -3.67 -12.13 -22.71
N ALA A 51 -2.48 -12.14 -22.10
CA ALA A 51 -2.10 -13.17 -21.13
C ALA A 51 -2.97 -13.17 -19.87
N LYS A 52 -3.46 -11.99 -19.43
CA LYS A 52 -4.45 -11.89 -18.36
C LYS A 52 -5.82 -12.39 -18.78
N LYS A 53 -6.25 -12.07 -20.00
CA LYS A 53 -7.55 -12.46 -20.55
C LYS A 53 -7.64 -13.99 -20.80
N ASN A 54 -6.50 -14.62 -21.14
CA ASN A 54 -6.44 -16.06 -21.41
C ASN A 54 -6.25 -16.94 -20.17
N ARG A 55 -6.14 -16.36 -18.95
CA ARG A 55 -6.16 -17.16 -17.72
C ARG A 55 -7.58 -17.62 -17.43
N PRO A 56 -7.84 -18.94 -17.32
CA PRO A 56 -9.16 -19.43 -16.97
C PRO A 56 -9.56 -18.81 -15.59
N GLU A 57 -10.73 -18.22 -15.51
CA GLU A 57 -11.24 -17.54 -14.30
C GLU A 57 -11.13 -18.41 -13.05
N HIS A 58 -11.30 -19.71 -13.22
CA HIS A 58 -11.14 -20.70 -12.14
C HIS A 58 -9.74 -20.68 -11.50
N VAL A 59 -8.66 -20.57 -12.31
CA VAL A 59 -7.29 -20.52 -11.78
C VAL A 59 -7.02 -19.21 -11.05
N VAL A 60 -7.53 -18.09 -11.54
CA VAL A 60 -7.39 -16.78 -10.88
C VAL A 60 -8.11 -16.79 -9.53
N ASN A 61 -9.30 -17.37 -9.47
CA ASN A 61 -10.06 -17.47 -8.23
C ASN A 61 -9.33 -18.38 -7.21
N LEU A 62 -8.83 -19.54 -7.65
CA LEU A 62 -8.07 -20.45 -6.81
C LEU A 62 -6.82 -19.80 -6.20
N ILE A 63 -6.06 -19.04 -7.01
CA ILE A 63 -4.89 -18.31 -6.52
C ILE A 63 -5.30 -17.25 -5.48
N ASN A 64 -6.36 -16.49 -5.74
CA ASN A 64 -6.83 -15.47 -4.82
C ASN A 64 -7.31 -16.07 -3.48
N ASP A 65 -8.00 -17.20 -3.53
CA ASP A 65 -8.49 -17.91 -2.33
C ASP A 65 -7.31 -18.47 -1.53
N THR A 66 -6.30 -19.01 -2.21
CA THR A 66 -5.06 -19.49 -1.57
C THR A 66 -4.29 -18.36 -0.91
N LEU A 67 -4.14 -17.21 -1.59
CA LEU A 67 -3.47 -16.03 -1.02
C LEU A 67 -4.25 -15.47 0.18
N TRP A 68 -5.58 -15.50 0.14
CA TRP A 68 -6.41 -15.08 1.24
C TRP A 68 -6.23 -15.99 2.47
N LEU A 69 -6.24 -17.32 2.27
CA LEU A 69 -5.98 -18.30 3.34
C LEU A 69 -4.59 -18.12 3.92
N LEU A 70 -3.57 -17.93 3.07
CA LEU A 70 -2.20 -17.67 3.51
C LEU A 70 -2.14 -16.39 4.36
N GLY A 71 -2.80 -15.31 3.92
CA GLY A 71 -2.90 -14.07 4.68
C GLY A 71 -3.54 -14.25 6.04
N LEU A 72 -4.58 -15.09 6.14
CA LEU A 72 -5.24 -15.42 7.40
C LEU A 72 -4.29 -16.16 8.35
N VAL A 73 -3.58 -17.19 7.85
CA VAL A 73 -2.61 -17.97 8.64
C VAL A 73 -1.47 -17.07 9.14
N VAL A 74 -0.91 -16.22 8.27
CA VAL A 74 0.15 -15.27 8.65
C VAL A 74 -0.34 -14.28 9.70
N THR A 75 -1.54 -13.73 9.53
CA THR A 75 -2.12 -12.79 10.50
C THR A 75 -2.34 -13.47 11.86
N ALA A 76 -2.87 -14.69 11.86
CA ALA A 76 -3.06 -15.48 13.08
C ALA A 76 -1.73 -15.80 13.77
N TYR A 77 -0.70 -16.18 13.01
CA TYR A 77 0.63 -16.47 13.53
C TYR A 77 1.25 -15.23 14.19
N ILE A 78 1.22 -14.07 13.53
CA ILE A 78 1.73 -12.81 14.11
C ILE A 78 0.93 -12.45 15.36
N GLY A 79 -0.40 -12.58 15.33
CA GLY A 79 -1.26 -12.29 16.48
C GLY A 79 -0.96 -13.18 17.69
N ILE A 80 -0.77 -14.48 17.48
CA ILE A 80 -0.40 -15.43 18.52
C ILE A 80 0.98 -15.11 19.09
N SER A 81 1.95 -14.78 18.23
CA SER A 81 3.31 -14.40 18.65
C SER A 81 3.30 -13.14 19.50
N LEU A 82 2.51 -12.12 19.14
CA LEU A 82 2.37 -10.91 19.93
C LEU A 82 1.65 -11.15 21.26
N ALA A 83 0.60 -11.97 21.27
CA ALA A 83 -0.17 -12.27 22.46
C ALA A 83 0.61 -13.09 23.50
N SER A 84 1.57 -13.90 23.03
CA SER A 84 2.41 -14.76 23.87
C SER A 84 3.82 -14.19 24.07
N PHE A 85 4.01 -12.87 23.87
CA PHE A 85 5.29 -12.21 24.14
C PHE A 85 5.68 -12.31 25.61
N ASP A 86 6.92 -12.72 25.86
CA ASP A 86 7.49 -12.79 27.18
C ASP A 86 8.92 -12.21 27.18
N MET A 87 9.22 -11.32 28.12
CA MET A 87 10.54 -10.70 28.27
C MET A 87 11.65 -11.69 28.69
N THR A 88 11.28 -12.91 29.06
CA THR A 88 12.25 -13.97 29.41
C THR A 88 12.71 -14.78 28.20
N ASP A 89 12.04 -14.62 27.05
CA ASP A 89 12.44 -15.29 25.80
C ASP A 89 13.69 -14.64 25.21
N PRO A 90 14.59 -15.42 24.58
CA PRO A 90 15.71 -14.86 23.84
C PRO A 90 15.19 -14.02 22.67
N ALA A 91 15.65 -12.78 22.59
CA ALA A 91 15.14 -11.79 21.66
C ALA A 91 16.23 -10.86 21.13
N TRP A 92 15.88 -9.98 20.20
CA TRP A 92 16.82 -9.04 19.61
C TRP A 92 17.21 -7.90 20.57
N SER A 93 16.26 -7.42 21.35
CA SER A 93 16.48 -6.26 22.23
C SER A 93 17.21 -6.59 23.52
N HIS A 94 17.22 -7.86 23.91
CA HIS A 94 17.85 -8.33 25.15
C HIS A 94 18.37 -9.76 25.01
N SER A 95 19.43 -10.07 25.77
CA SER A 95 20.01 -11.40 25.84
C SER A 95 19.67 -12.05 27.17
N VAL A 96 19.10 -13.23 27.13
CA VAL A 96 18.79 -14.01 28.33
C VAL A 96 19.75 -15.18 28.42
N MET A 97 20.41 -15.32 29.58
CA MET A 97 21.27 -16.47 29.90
C MET A 97 20.93 -16.98 31.31
N PRO A 98 20.78 -18.31 31.51
CA PRO A 98 20.73 -19.36 30.48
C PRO A 98 19.50 -19.30 29.61
N VAL A 99 19.59 -19.79 28.36
CA VAL A 99 18.46 -19.92 27.46
C VAL A 99 17.59 -21.05 27.99
N GLU A 100 16.47 -20.66 28.62
CA GLU A 100 15.39 -21.57 28.99
C GLU A 100 14.53 -21.92 27.77
N GLU A 101 13.54 -22.78 27.96
CA GLU A 101 12.57 -23.05 26.87
C GLU A 101 11.84 -21.77 26.46
N VAL A 102 11.73 -21.54 25.12
CA VAL A 102 11.02 -20.39 24.56
C VAL A 102 9.53 -20.50 24.91
N ARG A 103 8.98 -19.50 25.57
CA ARG A 103 7.58 -19.45 26.01
C ARG A 103 6.64 -18.93 24.94
N ASN A 104 7.17 -18.19 23.95
CA ASN A 104 6.38 -17.66 22.86
C ASN A 104 5.77 -18.79 22.03
N PHE A 105 4.46 -18.79 21.82
CA PHE A 105 3.75 -19.81 21.03
C PHE A 105 4.17 -19.84 19.55
N GLY A 106 4.72 -18.74 19.03
CA GLY A 106 5.34 -18.69 17.70
C GLY A 106 6.78 -19.23 17.68
N GLY A 107 7.28 -19.80 18.82
CA GLY A 107 8.65 -20.26 18.97
C GLY A 107 9.67 -19.12 18.90
N LEU A 108 10.92 -19.46 18.61
CA LEU A 108 12.00 -18.48 18.55
C LEU A 108 11.74 -17.36 17.53
N PHE A 109 11.23 -17.70 16.35
CA PHE A 109 10.91 -16.70 15.34
C PHE A 109 9.79 -15.75 15.81
N GLY A 110 8.75 -16.29 16.49
CA GLY A 110 7.68 -15.50 17.09
C GLY A 110 8.20 -14.56 18.20
N ALA A 111 9.12 -15.04 19.05
CA ALA A 111 9.76 -14.22 20.08
C ALA A 111 10.52 -13.04 19.49
N TYR A 112 11.37 -13.26 18.48
CA TYR A 112 12.08 -12.18 17.78
C TYR A 112 11.12 -11.21 17.07
N LEU A 113 10.09 -11.72 16.39
CA LEU A 113 9.12 -10.90 15.67
C LEU A 113 8.35 -9.98 16.62
N SER A 114 7.86 -10.54 17.72
CA SER A 114 7.11 -9.77 18.72
C SER A 114 8.01 -8.78 19.46
N ASP A 115 9.25 -9.16 19.79
CA ASP A 115 10.22 -8.28 20.41
C ASP A 115 10.52 -7.04 19.54
N VAL A 116 10.88 -7.25 18.26
CA VAL A 116 11.12 -6.13 17.33
C VAL A 116 9.89 -5.25 17.17
N GLY A 117 8.70 -5.84 17.10
CA GLY A 117 7.44 -5.09 17.02
C GLY A 117 7.20 -4.22 18.24
N TYR A 118 7.30 -4.79 19.43
CA TYR A 118 7.14 -4.06 20.69
C TYR A 118 8.27 -3.07 20.95
N TYR A 119 9.50 -3.41 20.60
CA TYR A 119 10.65 -2.50 20.71
C TYR A 119 10.44 -1.23 19.89
N LEU A 120 10.00 -1.34 18.64
CA LEU A 120 9.84 -0.20 17.75
C LEU A 120 8.57 0.59 18.03
N PHE A 121 7.42 -0.09 18.09
CA PHE A 121 6.10 0.54 18.09
C PHE A 121 5.29 0.32 19.39
N GLY A 122 5.81 -0.42 20.34
CA GLY A 122 5.05 -0.74 21.56
C GLY A 122 3.75 -1.49 21.23
N LEU A 123 2.71 -1.19 21.99
CA LEU A 123 1.38 -1.80 21.77
C LEU A 123 0.77 -1.42 20.41
N SER A 124 1.20 -0.32 19.81
CA SER A 124 0.73 0.10 18.49
C SER A 124 1.03 -0.90 17.39
N PHE A 125 1.94 -1.86 17.60
CA PHE A 125 2.19 -2.92 16.61
C PHE A 125 0.94 -3.79 16.37
N TRP A 126 -0.02 -3.83 17.30
CA TRP A 126 -1.32 -4.50 17.13
C TRP A 126 -2.17 -3.91 15.99
N TRP A 127 -1.87 -2.69 15.54
CA TRP A 127 -2.53 -2.11 14.37
C TRP A 127 -2.28 -2.90 13.09
N TRP A 128 -1.14 -3.61 13.01
CA TRP A 128 -0.89 -4.54 11.90
C TRP A 128 -1.94 -5.66 11.85
N ILE A 129 -2.28 -6.22 13.01
CA ILE A 129 -3.31 -7.25 13.11
C ILE A 129 -4.67 -6.68 12.74
N ALA A 130 -5.03 -5.53 13.31
CA ALA A 130 -6.29 -4.85 13.00
C ALA A 130 -6.42 -4.52 11.51
N ALA A 131 -5.37 -3.95 10.91
CA ALA A 131 -5.34 -3.64 9.49
C ALA A 131 -5.40 -4.89 8.61
N SER A 132 -4.68 -5.95 8.97
CA SER A 132 -4.74 -7.24 8.27
C SER A 132 -6.13 -7.86 8.35
N CYS A 133 -6.79 -7.82 9.49
CA CYS A 133 -8.17 -8.29 9.64
C CYS A 133 -9.14 -7.49 8.77
N VAL A 134 -9.03 -6.15 8.77
CA VAL A 134 -9.85 -5.29 7.90
C VAL A 134 -9.59 -5.59 6.43
N PHE A 135 -8.32 -5.75 6.05
CA PHE A 135 -7.93 -6.10 4.69
C PHE A 135 -8.49 -7.46 4.26
N LEU A 136 -8.33 -8.50 5.08
CA LEU A 136 -8.85 -9.84 4.82
C LEU A 136 -10.37 -9.82 4.73
N TYR A 137 -11.06 -9.12 5.65
CA TYR A 137 -12.52 -8.99 5.63
C TYR A 137 -13.02 -8.29 4.37
N LYS A 138 -12.41 -7.17 3.96
CA LYS A 138 -12.80 -6.40 2.77
C LYS A 138 -12.49 -7.14 1.46
N ASN A 139 -11.46 -7.98 1.45
CA ASN A 139 -11.09 -8.79 0.28
C ASN A 139 -11.71 -10.18 0.31
N PHE A 140 -12.36 -10.58 1.41
CA PHE A 140 -13.17 -11.79 1.45
C PHE A 140 -14.31 -11.60 0.46
N ARG A 141 -14.34 -12.43 -0.59
CA ARG A 141 -15.45 -12.45 -1.54
C ARG A 141 -16.60 -13.21 -0.88
N PRO A 142 -17.63 -12.53 -0.40
CA PRO A 142 -18.85 -13.27 -0.06
C PRO A 142 -19.35 -13.91 -1.35
N LEU A 143 -19.75 -15.16 -1.28
CA LEU A 143 -20.46 -15.88 -2.36
C LEU A 143 -21.76 -15.14 -2.76
N GLN A 144 -22.07 -14.04 -2.13
CA GLN A 144 -23.21 -13.19 -2.36
C GLN A 144 -22.78 -11.96 -3.15
N LYS A 145 -23.22 -11.88 -4.39
CA LYS A 145 -23.25 -10.70 -5.25
C LYS A 145 -23.93 -9.54 -4.49
N GLN A 146 -23.14 -8.69 -3.86
CA GLN A 146 -23.68 -7.51 -3.18
C GLN A 146 -23.42 -6.28 -4.05
N GLU A 147 -24.49 -5.81 -4.66
CA GLU A 147 -24.52 -4.82 -5.75
C GLU A 147 -24.10 -3.39 -5.39
N ASN A 148 -23.70 -3.02 -4.19
CA ASN A 148 -23.47 -1.60 -3.84
C ASN A 148 -22.37 -1.33 -2.80
N HIS A 149 -21.26 -2.07 -2.77
CA HIS A 149 -20.16 -1.67 -1.90
C HIS A 149 -19.15 -0.82 -2.67
N LYS A 150 -18.93 0.42 -2.20
CA LYS A 150 -17.82 1.28 -2.67
C LYS A 150 -16.52 0.49 -2.56
N PRO A 151 -15.68 0.46 -3.61
CA PRO A 151 -14.43 -0.30 -3.58
C PRO A 151 -13.53 0.22 -2.46
N TYR A 152 -12.97 -0.70 -1.66
CA TYR A 152 -12.03 -0.37 -0.61
C TYR A 152 -10.73 0.19 -1.21
N ASN A 153 -10.37 1.41 -0.80
CA ASN A 153 -9.17 2.06 -1.31
C ASN A 153 -7.95 1.71 -0.46
N HIS A 154 -7.16 0.75 -0.94
CA HIS A 154 -5.96 0.27 -0.24
C HIS A 154 -4.90 1.35 0.00
N ARG A 155 -4.82 2.38 -0.85
CA ARG A 155 -3.88 3.50 -0.67
C ARG A 155 -4.25 4.34 0.54
N ILE A 156 -5.53 4.65 0.68
CA ILE A 156 -6.05 5.39 1.86
C ILE A 156 -5.85 4.57 3.13
N ALA A 157 -6.12 3.26 3.07
CA ALA A 157 -5.89 2.36 4.19
C ALA A 157 -4.41 2.27 4.58
N GLY A 158 -3.51 2.24 3.61
CA GLY A 158 -2.06 2.27 3.85
C GLY A 158 -1.61 3.56 4.56
N ILE A 159 -2.08 4.71 4.10
CA ILE A 159 -1.79 6.00 4.75
C ILE A 159 -2.34 6.02 6.18
N ALA A 160 -3.58 5.55 6.39
CA ALA A 160 -4.20 5.47 7.70
C ALA A 160 -3.41 4.57 8.65
N LEU A 161 -2.95 3.41 8.17
CA LEU A 161 -2.12 2.50 8.96
C LEU A 161 -0.80 3.13 9.37
N LEU A 162 -0.13 3.83 8.44
CA LEU A 162 1.10 4.56 8.75
C LEU A 162 0.85 5.63 9.82
N LEU A 163 -0.23 6.41 9.71
CA LEU A 163 -0.61 7.38 10.74
C LEU A 163 -0.85 6.71 12.09
N LEU A 164 -1.53 5.58 12.13
CA LEU A 164 -1.76 4.83 13.36
C LEU A 164 -0.45 4.32 13.96
N LEU A 165 0.43 3.74 13.16
CA LEU A 165 1.72 3.20 13.60
C LEU A 165 2.68 4.27 14.13
N PHE A 166 2.59 5.50 13.67
CA PHE A 166 3.46 6.58 14.13
C PHE A 166 2.83 7.47 15.20
N CYS A 167 1.52 7.65 15.19
CA CYS A 167 0.84 8.55 16.14
C CYS A 167 0.36 7.84 17.40
N SER A 168 -0.10 6.57 17.31
CA SER A 168 -0.59 5.86 18.49
C SER A 168 0.51 5.53 19.50
N PRO A 169 1.78 5.21 19.14
CA PRO A 169 2.87 5.07 20.09
C PRO A 169 3.09 6.30 20.98
N ILE A 170 2.88 7.49 20.43
CA ILE A 170 3.02 8.74 21.18
C ILE A 170 1.94 8.84 22.25
N LEU A 171 0.71 8.47 21.92
CA LEU A 171 -0.38 8.42 22.89
C LEU A 171 -0.10 7.39 24.01
N GLU A 172 0.38 6.20 23.62
CA GLU A 172 0.74 5.13 24.56
C GLU A 172 1.87 5.56 25.49
N PHE A 173 2.89 6.25 24.98
CA PHE A 173 3.98 6.82 25.78
C PHE A 173 3.43 7.77 26.87
N PHE A 174 2.48 8.62 26.55
CA PHE A 174 1.93 9.56 27.53
C PHE A 174 0.95 8.94 28.54
N LEU A 175 0.18 7.95 28.12
CA LEU A 175 -0.93 7.41 28.92
C LEU A 175 -0.61 6.09 29.60
N LEU A 176 0.12 5.20 28.93
CA LEU A 176 0.28 3.79 29.34
C LEU A 176 1.68 3.47 29.86
N ASN A 177 2.67 4.34 29.66
CA ASN A 177 4.05 4.03 30.04
C ASN A 177 4.22 3.74 31.55
N ASN A 178 3.47 4.41 32.40
CA ASN A 178 3.51 4.20 33.85
C ASN A 178 2.89 2.87 34.31
N THR A 179 2.03 2.27 33.48
CA THR A 179 1.28 1.05 33.87
C THR A 179 1.81 -0.21 33.17
N LEU A 180 2.28 -0.08 31.94
CA LEU A 180 2.69 -1.18 31.09
C LEU A 180 4.15 -1.08 30.62
N GLY A 181 4.81 0.05 30.89
CA GLY A 181 6.18 0.30 30.40
C GLY A 181 7.18 -0.75 30.83
N ASP A 182 7.09 -1.24 32.05
CA ASP A 182 8.01 -2.24 32.60
C ASP A 182 7.86 -3.66 32.00
N ARG A 183 6.77 -3.89 31.25
CA ARG A 183 6.47 -5.17 30.61
C ARG A 183 6.92 -5.24 29.14
N LEU A 184 7.45 -4.15 28.63
CA LEU A 184 7.81 -3.99 27.20
C LEU A 184 9.26 -3.49 27.08
N PRO A 185 9.97 -3.84 25.99
CA PRO A 185 11.41 -3.58 25.86
C PRO A 185 11.83 -2.11 26.02
N VAL A 186 11.04 -1.16 25.53
CA VAL A 186 11.32 0.30 25.58
C VAL A 186 10.16 1.08 26.19
N GLY A 187 9.13 0.37 26.70
CA GLY A 187 7.91 0.98 27.21
C GLY A 187 6.70 0.86 26.30
N ALA A 188 5.54 1.33 26.77
CA ALA A 188 4.26 1.10 26.11
C ALA A 188 4.20 1.58 24.65
N GLY A 189 4.82 2.72 24.35
CA GLY A 189 4.87 3.30 23.00
C GLY A 189 6.11 2.88 22.18
N GLY A 190 6.97 2.01 22.71
CA GLY A 190 8.21 1.62 22.06
C GLY A 190 9.15 2.81 21.78
N LEU A 191 10.13 2.58 20.92
CA LEU A 191 11.13 3.59 20.52
C LEU A 191 10.47 4.81 19.84
N VAL A 192 9.50 4.56 18.95
CA VAL A 192 8.80 5.63 18.23
C VAL A 192 8.04 6.53 19.22
N GLY A 193 7.32 5.95 20.16
CA GLY A 193 6.59 6.70 21.18
C GLY A 193 7.53 7.50 22.09
N ALA A 194 8.63 6.91 22.55
CA ALA A 194 9.60 7.56 23.41
C ALA A 194 10.27 8.75 22.71
N VAL A 195 10.79 8.57 21.49
CA VAL A 195 11.50 9.63 20.75
C VAL A 195 10.54 10.74 20.30
N ALA A 196 9.46 10.36 19.62
CA ALA A 196 8.51 11.35 19.10
C ALA A 196 7.69 12.00 20.21
N GLY A 197 7.31 11.25 21.25
CA GLY A 197 6.58 11.78 22.41
C GLY A 197 7.40 12.81 23.20
N THR A 198 8.68 12.52 23.44
CA THR A 198 9.59 13.48 24.10
C THR A 198 9.79 14.73 23.25
N GLY A 199 10.04 14.58 21.93
CA GLY A 199 10.20 15.71 21.03
C GLY A 199 8.95 16.59 20.95
N LEU A 200 7.77 15.95 20.82
CA LEU A 200 6.50 16.66 20.74
C LEU A 200 6.14 17.36 22.05
N SER A 201 6.43 16.73 23.19
CA SER A 201 6.18 17.35 24.51
C SER A 201 7.09 18.56 24.75
N TRP A 202 8.28 18.57 24.21
CA TRP A 202 9.18 19.72 24.24
C TRP A 202 8.63 20.91 23.44
N LEU A 203 7.99 20.64 22.28
CA LEU A 203 7.44 21.68 21.40
C LEU A 203 6.10 22.25 21.91
N LEU A 204 5.18 21.38 22.32
CA LEU A 204 3.76 21.71 22.56
C LEU A 204 3.32 21.49 24.00
N GLY A 205 4.22 20.99 24.85
CA GLY A 205 3.87 20.50 26.16
C GLY A 205 3.04 19.20 26.10
N LYS A 206 2.88 18.53 27.24
CA LYS A 206 2.16 17.26 27.32
C LYS A 206 0.70 17.37 26.86
N SER A 207 -0.03 18.38 27.34
CA SER A 207 -1.45 18.56 27.02
C SER A 207 -1.70 18.92 25.55
N GLY A 208 -0.87 19.81 24.99
CA GLY A 208 -0.97 20.15 23.56
C GLY A 208 -0.66 18.96 22.66
N SER A 209 0.37 18.17 22.99
CA SER A 209 0.74 16.95 22.27
C SER A 209 -0.40 15.93 22.29
N LEU A 210 -0.99 15.68 23.44
CA LEU A 210 -2.12 14.74 23.59
C LEU A 210 -3.32 15.14 22.72
N LEU A 211 -3.67 16.44 22.72
CA LEU A 211 -4.81 16.93 21.94
C LEU A 211 -4.58 16.74 20.45
N ILE A 212 -3.43 17.14 19.94
CA ILE A 212 -3.11 17.01 18.50
C ILE A 212 -3.07 15.55 18.09
N ILE A 213 -2.39 14.68 18.86
CA ILE A 213 -2.30 13.26 18.56
C ILE A 213 -3.66 12.59 18.61
N ALA A 214 -4.53 12.94 19.57
CA ALA A 214 -5.89 12.40 19.64
C ALA A 214 -6.70 12.74 18.38
N VAL A 215 -6.62 13.97 17.89
CA VAL A 215 -7.30 14.38 16.64
C VAL A 215 -6.76 13.60 15.43
N ILE A 216 -5.43 13.47 15.30
CA ILE A 216 -4.82 12.73 14.20
C ILE A 216 -5.23 11.25 14.25
N LEU A 217 -5.27 10.63 15.43
CA LEU A 217 -5.68 9.24 15.59
C LEU A 217 -7.16 9.02 15.23
N LEU A 218 -8.06 9.92 15.63
CA LEU A 218 -9.47 9.86 15.22
C LEU A 218 -9.61 9.91 13.69
N LEU A 219 -8.86 10.80 13.02
CA LEU A 219 -8.83 10.87 11.56
C LEU A 219 -8.25 9.59 10.95
N ALA A 220 -7.16 9.06 11.51
CA ALA A 220 -6.52 7.84 11.01
C ALA A 220 -7.45 6.61 11.12
N VAL A 221 -8.15 6.45 12.23
CA VAL A 221 -9.14 5.37 12.42
C VAL A 221 -10.30 5.52 11.41
N SER A 222 -10.80 6.73 11.22
CA SER A 222 -11.85 7.02 10.22
C SER A 222 -11.40 6.66 8.79
N LEU A 223 -10.16 7.02 8.43
CA LEU A 223 -9.57 6.70 7.13
C LEU A 223 -9.33 5.19 6.96
N LEU A 224 -8.89 4.49 8.01
CA LEU A 224 -8.67 3.04 7.95
C LEU A 224 -9.99 2.29 7.75
N ALA A 225 -11.02 2.67 8.51
CA ALA A 225 -12.35 2.08 8.39
C ALA A 225 -13.05 2.49 7.08
N GLN A 226 -12.64 3.60 6.47
CA GLN A 226 -13.30 4.23 5.32
C GLN A 226 -14.80 4.43 5.54
N VAL A 227 -15.14 4.83 6.76
CA VAL A 227 -16.51 5.07 7.20
C VAL A 227 -16.76 6.58 7.25
N SER A 228 -17.85 7.02 6.66
CA SER A 228 -18.32 8.39 6.81
C SER A 228 -19.06 8.53 8.14
N TRP A 229 -18.48 9.27 9.09
CA TRP A 229 -19.11 9.56 10.37
C TRP A 229 -20.49 10.23 10.22
N LEU A 230 -20.66 11.03 9.17
CA LEU A 230 -21.96 11.65 8.82
C LEU A 230 -23.00 10.61 8.46
N GLU A 231 -22.61 9.56 7.70
CA GLU A 231 -23.52 8.44 7.37
C GLU A 231 -23.88 7.62 8.62
N VAL A 232 -22.92 7.41 9.53
CA VAL A 232 -23.16 6.72 10.80
C VAL A 232 -24.11 7.52 11.67
N MET A 233 -23.88 8.81 11.85
CA MET A 233 -24.75 9.69 12.63
C MET A 233 -26.16 9.77 12.03
N ALA A 234 -26.27 9.91 10.72
CA ALA A 234 -27.56 9.93 10.02
C ALA A 234 -28.32 8.59 10.15
N LYS A 235 -27.61 7.48 10.13
CA LYS A 235 -28.22 6.14 10.31
C LYS A 235 -28.67 5.91 11.74
N THR A 236 -27.89 6.34 12.71
CA THR A 236 -28.24 6.27 14.14
C THR A 236 -29.42 7.17 14.45
N GLY A 237 -29.46 8.40 13.94
CA GLY A 237 -30.59 9.32 14.12
C GLY A 237 -31.90 8.75 13.55
N ARG A 238 -31.88 8.19 12.35
CA ARG A 238 -33.07 7.53 11.76
C ARG A 238 -33.56 6.31 12.54
N ASN A 239 -32.65 5.56 13.16
CA ASN A 239 -33.04 4.40 13.98
C ASN A 239 -33.70 4.84 15.29
N THR A 240 -33.30 5.96 15.87
CA THR A 240 -33.95 6.53 17.07
C THR A 240 -35.34 7.11 16.77
N GLU A 241 -35.54 7.74 15.61
CA GLU A 241 -36.86 8.21 15.17
C GLU A 241 -37.85 7.07 14.93
N ASN A 242 -37.37 5.91 14.46
CA ASN A 242 -38.20 4.73 14.22
C ASN A 242 -38.55 3.93 15.52
N MET A 243 -37.94 4.28 16.66
CA MET A 243 -38.18 3.62 17.97
C MET A 243 -39.08 4.45 18.89
N LEU A 244 -39.38 5.70 18.51
CA LEU A 244 -40.33 6.61 19.19
C LEU A 244 -41.66 6.65 18.47
#